data_e7da832a81cd5e78d35f73ccb4529386
#
_entry.id   e7da832a81cd5e78d35f73ccb4529386
#
_cell.length_a   1.000
_cell.length_b   1.000
_cell.length_c   1.000
_cell.angle_alpha   90.00
_cell.angle_beta   90.00
_cell.angle_gamma   90.00
#
_symmetry.space_group_name_H-M   'P 1'
#
loop_
_entity.id
_entity.type
_entity.pdbx_description
1 polymer ?
#
loop_
_entity_poly.entity_id
_entity_poly.type
_entity_poly.pdbx_seq_one_letter_code
_entity_poly.pdbx_strand_id
1 'polypeptide(L)'
;MRSKPIRQALACSCLLFFLVSSLHSDTRPLPEDLGALHLAQLLTKLKTTARIMQVVAHPDDEDGGMLTLEARGKGASVLLFTVTRGEGGQNKFGTESSDELGILRTLELLEADKYYGVEQGFSHVTDFGFSKTAEETFNKWHGHDVALGDMVRAIRTFRPDVLVARFSGTPRDGHGHHQASALLTIEAFRAAGDPAKFPEQINEGLVAWQPKKLYVGNPPRMFQGGNVADEDYTVKLNIGEYSPLLGMSYTQFALEGLAHQTSQGTGGIRVPPGPRYTYYKLADSVLPKPAGNTHEQDFFDGIDTSLAGLATRLGGEESRVPNLLPTLMLVQRHVDAASEAFSLQDPSACAPELLSGLKEVTELIRDVATSQLSATAK
;
A
#
# COMPACT_ATOMS: atom_id res chain seq x y z
N MET A 1 -13.68 -63.88 24.68
CA MET A 1 -13.20 -62.88 25.65
C MET A 1 -12.33 -61.84 24.92
N ARG A 2 -12.70 -60.56 25.02
CA ARG A 2 -11.89 -59.36 24.84
C ARG A 2 -11.23 -59.07 23.47
N SER A 3 -11.94 -58.32 22.65
CA SER A 3 -11.33 -57.46 21.65
C SER A 3 -12.03 -56.10 21.60
N LYS A 4 -11.66 -55.17 22.49
CA LYS A 4 -12.07 -53.76 22.45
C LYS A 4 -11.01 -52.88 23.11
N PRO A 5 -9.89 -52.55 22.43
CA PRO A 5 -9.41 -51.17 22.54
C PRO A 5 -8.86 -50.55 21.24
N ILE A 6 -8.81 -51.24 20.09
CA ILE A 6 -8.13 -50.70 18.88
C ILE A 6 -9.01 -49.68 18.13
N ARG A 7 -10.33 -49.70 18.27
CA ARG A 7 -11.22 -48.79 17.54
C ARG A 7 -11.29 -47.36 18.13
N GLN A 8 -10.96 -47.17 19.40
CA GLN A 8 -10.98 -45.83 20.00
C GLN A 8 -9.71 -45.02 19.74
N ALA A 9 -8.56 -45.68 19.56
CA ALA A 9 -7.30 -45.00 19.24
C ALA A 9 -7.26 -44.46 17.80
N LEU A 10 -7.92 -45.16 16.85
CA LEU A 10 -7.99 -44.67 15.46
C LEU A 10 -8.93 -43.46 15.29
N ALA A 11 -9.99 -43.36 16.08
CA ALA A 11 -10.94 -42.25 16.01
C ALA A 11 -10.33 -40.95 16.57
N CYS A 12 -9.50 -41.01 17.60
CA CYS A 12 -8.79 -39.84 18.14
C CYS A 12 -7.66 -39.34 17.20
N SER A 13 -6.94 -40.24 16.50
CA SER A 13 -5.92 -39.85 15.54
C SER A 13 -6.50 -39.16 14.30
N CYS A 14 -7.69 -39.56 13.84
CA CYS A 14 -8.34 -38.90 12.71
C CYS A 14 -8.91 -37.53 13.10
N LEU A 15 -9.36 -37.30 14.33
CA LEU A 15 -9.84 -35.99 14.80
C LEU A 15 -8.68 -34.99 14.97
N LEU A 16 -7.49 -35.43 15.39
CA LEU A 16 -6.32 -34.55 15.48
C LEU A 16 -5.77 -34.14 14.09
N PHE A 17 -5.96 -34.99 13.07
CA PHE A 17 -5.53 -34.65 11.70
C PHE A 17 -6.44 -33.63 11.01
N PHE A 18 -7.72 -33.50 11.43
CA PHE A 18 -8.66 -32.51 10.89
C PHE A 18 -8.56 -31.14 11.56
N LEU A 19 -7.92 -31.03 12.74
CA LEU A 19 -7.78 -29.76 13.46
C LEU A 19 -6.47 -29.00 13.13
N VAL A 20 -5.54 -29.60 12.36
CA VAL A 20 -4.28 -28.95 11.96
C VAL A 20 -4.34 -28.38 10.54
N SER A 21 -5.44 -28.56 9.81
CA SER A 21 -5.53 -28.16 8.40
C SER A 21 -6.07 -26.75 8.16
N SER A 22 -6.15 -25.88 9.14
CA SER A 22 -6.77 -24.55 8.99
C SER A 22 -5.87 -23.35 9.26
N LEU A 23 -4.56 -23.52 9.32
CA LEU A 23 -3.61 -22.41 9.49
C LEU A 23 -2.61 -22.33 8.34
N HIS A 24 -3.03 -22.64 7.13
CA HIS A 24 -2.26 -22.27 5.95
C HIS A 24 -2.94 -21.04 5.35
N SER A 25 -2.25 -19.89 5.39
CA SER A 25 -2.53 -18.79 4.48
C SER A 25 -2.69 -19.39 3.09
N ASP A 26 -3.82 -19.20 2.44
CA ASP A 26 -4.05 -19.68 1.09
C ASP A 26 -3.07 -18.94 0.15
N THR A 27 -1.97 -19.61 -0.21
CA THR A 27 -0.93 -19.04 -1.07
C THR A 27 -1.36 -18.98 -2.53
N ARG A 28 -2.58 -19.44 -2.86
CA ARG A 28 -3.09 -19.36 -4.22
C ARG A 28 -3.35 -17.90 -4.61
N PRO A 29 -2.98 -17.51 -5.83
CA PRO A 29 -3.34 -16.20 -6.35
C PRO A 29 -4.87 -16.10 -6.51
N LEU A 30 -5.39 -14.88 -6.42
CA LEU A 30 -6.79 -14.61 -6.73
C LEU A 30 -7.08 -14.94 -8.21
N PRO A 31 -8.32 -15.32 -8.58
CA PRO A 31 -8.68 -15.54 -9.97
C PRO A 31 -8.35 -14.33 -10.87
N GLU A 32 -8.50 -13.12 -10.37
CA GLU A 32 -8.19 -11.86 -11.04
C GLU A 32 -6.67 -11.67 -11.29
N ASP A 33 -5.84 -12.39 -10.54
CA ASP A 33 -4.38 -12.38 -10.70
C ASP A 33 -3.87 -13.51 -11.59
N LEU A 34 -4.74 -14.05 -12.45
CA LEU A 34 -4.42 -15.14 -13.38
C LEU A 34 -4.78 -14.78 -14.82
N GLY A 35 -4.06 -15.40 -15.77
CA GLY A 35 -4.39 -15.35 -17.19
C GLY A 35 -4.45 -13.94 -17.78
N ALA A 36 -5.41 -13.72 -18.65
CA ALA A 36 -5.57 -12.46 -19.38
C ALA A 36 -5.95 -11.28 -18.48
N LEU A 37 -6.69 -11.52 -17.40
CA LEU A 37 -7.03 -10.47 -16.42
C LEU A 37 -5.78 -9.96 -15.71
N HIS A 38 -4.92 -10.86 -15.28
CA HIS A 38 -3.64 -10.48 -14.68
C HIS A 38 -2.76 -9.70 -15.66
N LEU A 39 -2.66 -10.15 -16.91
CA LEU A 39 -1.90 -9.44 -17.94
C LEU A 39 -2.43 -8.03 -18.18
N ALA A 40 -3.75 -7.82 -18.19
CA ALA A 40 -4.35 -6.50 -18.29
C ALA A 40 -3.95 -5.58 -17.12
N GLN A 41 -3.95 -6.12 -15.90
CA GLN A 41 -3.49 -5.38 -14.71
C GLN A 41 -2.00 -5.04 -14.80
N LEU A 42 -1.14 -5.97 -15.25
CA LEU A 42 0.29 -5.72 -15.45
C LEU A 42 0.53 -4.64 -16.50
N LEU A 43 -0.21 -4.65 -17.62
CA LEU A 43 -0.13 -3.60 -18.65
C LEU A 43 -0.50 -2.22 -18.06
N THR A 44 -1.49 -2.16 -17.18
CA THR A 44 -1.85 -0.92 -16.47
C THR A 44 -0.70 -0.46 -15.56
N LYS A 45 -0.08 -1.38 -14.82
CA LYS A 45 1.09 -1.09 -13.96
C LYS A 45 2.30 -0.59 -14.75
N LEU A 46 2.54 -1.12 -15.93
CA LEU A 46 3.68 -0.70 -16.78
C LEU A 46 3.55 0.73 -17.34
N LYS A 47 2.35 1.32 -17.32
CA LYS A 47 2.12 2.69 -17.80
C LYS A 47 2.51 3.78 -16.83
N THR A 48 2.74 3.44 -15.57
CA THR A 48 3.00 4.43 -14.53
C THR A 48 4.13 4.00 -13.61
N THR A 49 4.84 4.98 -13.10
CA THR A 49 5.85 4.82 -12.04
C THR A 49 5.38 5.44 -10.72
N ALA A 50 4.08 5.72 -10.60
CA ALA A 50 3.45 6.29 -9.42
C ALA A 50 3.66 5.39 -8.19
N ARG A 51 4.01 5.99 -7.05
CA ARG A 51 4.23 5.29 -5.80
C ARG A 51 3.52 6.02 -4.67
N ILE A 52 2.67 5.33 -3.93
CA ILE A 52 1.91 5.90 -2.81
C ILE A 52 2.06 5.00 -1.58
N MET A 53 2.17 5.60 -0.41
CA MET A 53 2.23 4.89 0.87
C MET A 53 1.11 5.41 1.77
N GLN A 54 0.19 4.52 2.16
CA GLN A 54 -0.80 4.82 3.21
C GLN A 54 -0.27 4.32 4.56
N VAL A 55 -0.46 5.16 5.58
CA VAL A 55 -0.10 4.84 6.97
C VAL A 55 -1.37 4.72 7.81
N VAL A 56 -1.46 3.60 8.54
CA VAL A 56 -2.56 3.28 9.48
C VAL A 56 -1.99 2.86 10.84
N ALA A 57 -2.82 2.82 11.88
CA ALA A 57 -2.39 2.43 13.21
C ALA A 57 -2.41 0.91 13.41
N HIS A 58 -3.51 0.24 13.01
CA HIS A 58 -3.73 -1.19 13.21
C HIS A 58 -4.20 -1.86 11.92
N PRO A 59 -4.08 -3.19 11.79
CA PRO A 59 -4.85 -3.95 10.79
C PRO A 59 -6.35 -3.65 10.95
N ASP A 60 -7.08 -3.41 9.85
CA ASP A 60 -8.49 -2.99 9.73
C ASP A 60 -8.77 -1.47 9.66
N ASP A 61 -7.77 -0.64 9.83
CA ASP A 61 -7.90 0.83 9.71
C ASP A 61 -7.79 1.32 8.26
N GLU A 62 -7.30 0.50 7.34
CA GLU A 62 -6.96 0.89 5.98
C GLU A 62 -8.17 1.37 5.16
N ASP A 63 -7.97 2.30 4.23
CA ASP A 63 -8.94 2.63 3.20
C ASP A 63 -8.79 1.66 2.01
N GLY A 64 -9.30 0.43 2.20
CA GLY A 64 -9.16 -0.62 1.20
C GLY A 64 -9.70 -0.22 -0.18
N GLY A 65 -10.76 0.58 -0.25
CA GLY A 65 -11.31 1.08 -1.50
C GLY A 65 -10.34 2.00 -2.25
N MET A 66 -9.68 2.91 -1.54
CA MET A 66 -8.64 3.79 -2.09
C MET A 66 -7.42 2.96 -2.53
N LEU A 67 -6.94 2.05 -1.68
CA LEU A 67 -5.81 1.18 -1.98
C LEU A 67 -6.06 0.36 -3.25
N THR A 68 -7.25 -0.25 -3.38
CA THR A 68 -7.64 -1.03 -4.55
C THR A 68 -7.73 -0.17 -5.82
N LEU A 69 -8.29 1.03 -5.72
CA LEU A 69 -8.35 1.98 -6.84
C LEU A 69 -6.95 2.37 -7.32
N GLU A 70 -6.05 2.75 -6.40
CA GLU A 70 -4.70 3.18 -6.77
C GLU A 70 -3.87 2.02 -7.31
N ALA A 71 -3.89 0.85 -6.66
CA ALA A 71 -3.07 -0.28 -7.07
C ALA A 71 -3.62 -0.99 -8.32
N ARG A 72 -4.89 -1.42 -8.27
CA ARG A 72 -5.49 -2.25 -9.33
C ARG A 72 -6.14 -1.43 -10.43
N GLY A 73 -6.72 -0.28 -10.08
CA GLY A 73 -7.37 0.60 -11.05
C GLY A 73 -6.40 1.46 -11.84
N LYS A 74 -5.45 2.10 -11.14
CA LYS A 74 -4.51 3.06 -11.73
C LYS A 74 -3.10 2.50 -11.95
N GLY A 75 -2.79 1.32 -11.40
CA GLY A 75 -1.51 0.66 -11.56
C GLY A 75 -0.38 1.23 -10.71
N ALA A 76 -0.66 2.10 -9.74
CA ALA A 76 0.36 2.60 -8.82
C ALA A 76 0.99 1.48 -7.99
N SER A 77 2.27 1.61 -7.65
CA SER A 77 2.88 0.82 -6.59
C SER A 77 2.41 1.36 -5.25
N VAL A 78 1.83 0.52 -4.42
CA VAL A 78 1.20 0.93 -3.15
C VAL A 78 1.81 0.17 -1.99
N LEU A 79 2.24 0.90 -0.96
CA LEU A 79 2.64 0.32 0.33
C LEU A 79 1.59 0.70 1.39
N LEU A 80 1.02 -0.30 2.03
CA LEU A 80 0.30 -0.12 3.28
C LEU A 80 1.30 -0.28 4.43
N PHE A 81 1.48 0.76 5.24
CA PHE A 81 2.34 0.74 6.43
C PHE A 81 1.48 0.80 7.68
N THR A 82 1.44 -0.31 8.41
CA THR A 82 0.65 -0.46 9.62
C THR A 82 1.58 -0.34 10.84
N VAL A 83 1.32 0.63 11.71
CA VAL A 83 2.25 0.97 12.80
C VAL A 83 2.35 -0.15 13.83
N THR A 84 1.25 -0.83 14.15
CA THR A 84 1.24 -2.00 15.05
C THR A 84 0.61 -3.21 14.37
N ARG A 85 0.72 -4.37 14.98
CA ARG A 85 0.07 -5.61 14.50
C ARG A 85 -1.27 -5.87 15.15
N GLY A 86 -1.74 -4.95 16.02
CA GLY A 86 -3.01 -5.07 16.71
C GLY A 86 -3.01 -6.08 17.84
N GLU A 87 -1.86 -6.32 18.47
CA GLU A 87 -1.65 -7.30 19.56
C GLU A 87 -2.50 -7.03 20.79
N GLY A 88 -2.75 -5.74 21.07
CA GLY A 88 -3.58 -5.27 22.20
C GLY A 88 -5.07 -5.15 21.88
N GLY A 89 -5.47 -5.50 20.65
CA GLY A 89 -6.85 -5.37 20.18
C GLY A 89 -7.79 -6.45 20.68
N GLN A 90 -9.01 -6.41 20.15
CA GLN A 90 -10.04 -7.41 20.43
C GLN A 90 -9.94 -8.57 19.43
N ASN A 91 -10.31 -9.77 19.91
CA ASN A 91 -10.58 -10.92 19.07
C ASN A 91 -12.04 -11.34 19.26
N LYS A 92 -12.86 -11.21 18.23
CA LYS A 92 -14.31 -11.48 18.30
C LYS A 92 -14.67 -12.96 18.17
N PHE A 93 -13.75 -13.78 17.66
CA PHE A 93 -14.06 -15.17 17.31
C PHE A 93 -13.11 -16.19 17.92
N GLY A 94 -11.98 -15.77 18.48
CA GLY A 94 -10.96 -16.64 19.04
C GLY A 94 -10.59 -16.28 20.48
N THR A 95 -9.62 -17.00 20.99
CA THR A 95 -9.04 -16.81 22.32
C THR A 95 -7.64 -16.23 22.28
N GLU A 96 -7.08 -16.09 21.09
CA GLU A 96 -5.75 -15.54 20.85
C GLU A 96 -5.69 -14.10 21.36
N SER A 97 -4.61 -13.77 22.04
CA SER A 97 -4.35 -12.47 22.64
C SER A 97 -2.86 -12.14 22.57
N SER A 98 -2.48 -10.88 22.74
CA SER A 98 -1.09 -10.44 22.73
C SER A 98 -0.38 -10.88 21.43
N ASP A 99 0.81 -11.45 21.51
CA ASP A 99 1.62 -11.83 20.35
C ASP A 99 0.90 -12.81 19.40
N GLU A 100 0.10 -13.75 19.97
CA GLU A 100 -0.68 -14.69 19.15
C GLU A 100 -1.73 -13.95 18.29
N LEU A 101 -2.39 -12.96 18.87
CA LEU A 101 -3.35 -12.12 18.17
C LEU A 101 -2.64 -11.25 17.11
N GLY A 102 -1.48 -10.71 17.43
CA GLY A 102 -0.66 -9.94 16.47
C GLY A 102 -0.26 -10.78 15.25
N ILE A 103 0.12 -12.05 15.46
CA ILE A 103 0.42 -12.99 14.36
C ILE A 103 -0.85 -13.25 13.54
N LEU A 104 -1.98 -13.55 14.20
CA LEU A 104 -3.26 -13.81 13.54
C LEU A 104 -3.67 -12.61 12.68
N ARG A 105 -3.73 -11.41 13.26
CA ARG A 105 -4.12 -10.18 12.54
C ARG A 105 -3.16 -9.82 11.42
N THR A 106 -1.87 -10.12 11.57
CA THR A 106 -0.90 -9.97 10.47
C THR A 106 -1.26 -10.87 9.29
N LEU A 107 -1.56 -12.15 9.54
CA LEU A 107 -1.94 -13.08 8.46
C LEU A 107 -3.26 -12.69 7.81
N GLU A 108 -4.24 -12.26 8.60
CA GLU A 108 -5.52 -11.76 8.10
C GLU A 108 -5.36 -10.52 7.20
N LEU A 109 -4.50 -9.57 7.62
CA LEU A 109 -4.20 -8.38 6.82
C LEU A 109 -3.48 -8.74 5.51
N LEU A 110 -2.49 -9.64 5.56
CA LEU A 110 -1.79 -10.10 4.35
C LEU A 110 -2.73 -10.79 3.34
N GLU A 111 -3.81 -11.45 3.82
CA GLU A 111 -4.85 -11.96 2.92
C GLU A 111 -5.68 -10.81 2.32
N ALA A 112 -6.05 -9.79 3.11
CA ALA A 112 -6.75 -8.62 2.62
C ALA A 112 -5.91 -7.84 1.59
N ASP A 113 -4.60 -7.71 1.81
CA ASP A 113 -3.66 -7.01 0.92
C ASP A 113 -3.60 -7.62 -0.49
N LYS A 114 -3.84 -8.92 -0.63
CA LYS A 114 -3.96 -9.56 -1.95
C LYS A 114 -5.10 -8.93 -2.75
N TYR A 115 -6.25 -8.69 -2.11
CA TYR A 115 -7.39 -8.02 -2.75
C TYR A 115 -7.06 -6.57 -3.08
N TYR A 116 -6.45 -5.84 -2.17
CA TYR A 116 -6.05 -4.45 -2.42
C TYR A 116 -4.96 -4.35 -3.50
N GLY A 117 -4.11 -5.36 -3.66
CA GLY A 117 -2.99 -5.37 -4.59
C GLY A 117 -1.79 -4.56 -4.10
N VAL A 118 -1.54 -4.55 -2.79
CA VAL A 118 -0.54 -3.72 -2.11
C VAL A 118 0.57 -4.54 -1.45
N GLU A 119 1.71 -3.87 -1.19
CA GLU A 119 2.76 -4.36 -0.32
C GLU A 119 2.47 -3.97 1.13
N GLN A 120 2.88 -4.80 2.10
CA GLN A 120 2.68 -4.56 3.53
C GLN A 120 4.00 -4.26 4.23
N GLY A 121 4.00 -3.22 5.08
CA GLY A 121 5.08 -2.91 6.01
C GLY A 121 4.57 -2.71 7.44
N PHE A 122 5.41 -3.00 8.44
CA PHE A 122 5.10 -2.79 9.85
C PHE A 122 6.23 -2.05 10.56
N SER A 123 5.90 -1.31 11.63
CA SER A 123 6.88 -0.85 12.62
C SER A 123 7.16 -1.95 13.65
N HIS A 124 8.14 -1.69 14.52
CA HIS A 124 8.51 -2.56 15.64
C HIS A 124 7.72 -2.28 16.93
N VAL A 125 6.91 -1.21 16.95
CA VAL A 125 6.13 -0.90 18.15
C VAL A 125 4.92 -1.79 18.28
N THR A 126 4.60 -2.16 19.52
CA THR A 126 3.54 -3.09 19.86
C THR A 126 2.25 -2.37 20.21
N ASP A 127 1.11 -2.90 19.80
CA ASP A 127 -0.19 -2.48 20.28
C ASP A 127 -0.37 -2.97 21.74
N PHE A 128 -0.57 -2.03 22.64
CA PHE A 128 -0.79 -2.30 24.07
C PHE A 128 -2.28 -2.11 24.48
N GLY A 129 -3.19 -2.04 23.51
CA GLY A 129 -4.60 -1.75 23.71
C GLY A 129 -4.90 -0.25 23.67
N PHE A 130 -6.04 0.12 24.24
CA PHE A 130 -6.54 1.49 24.14
C PHE A 130 -5.62 2.51 24.82
N SER A 131 -5.39 3.61 24.12
CA SER A 131 -4.81 4.85 24.66
C SER A 131 -5.70 6.04 24.27
N LYS A 132 -5.67 7.07 25.10
CA LYS A 132 -6.54 8.24 24.91
C LYS A 132 -5.91 9.30 24.04
N THR A 133 -4.58 9.44 24.08
CA THR A 133 -3.83 10.49 23.39
C THR A 133 -2.59 9.94 22.72
N ALA A 134 -2.08 10.64 21.69
CA ALA A 134 -0.79 10.32 21.08
C ALA A 134 0.36 10.38 22.10
N GLU A 135 0.34 11.33 23.05
CA GLU A 135 1.37 11.45 24.07
C GLU A 135 1.43 10.20 24.96
N GLU A 136 0.26 9.70 25.40
CA GLU A 136 0.20 8.43 26.15
C GLU A 136 0.78 7.28 25.31
N THR A 137 0.47 7.24 24.02
CA THR A 137 0.95 6.23 23.09
C THR A 137 2.47 6.28 22.97
N PHE A 138 3.04 7.44 22.69
CA PHE A 138 4.50 7.60 22.58
C PHE A 138 5.24 7.24 23.86
N ASN A 139 4.69 7.59 25.01
CA ASN A 139 5.28 7.23 26.30
C ASN A 139 5.34 5.71 26.51
N LYS A 140 4.27 4.98 26.11
CA LYS A 140 4.22 3.51 26.21
C LYS A 140 5.10 2.80 25.18
N TRP A 141 5.35 3.41 24.03
CA TRP A 141 6.29 2.91 23.02
C TRP A 141 7.77 3.22 23.35
N HIS A 142 8.06 3.66 24.57
CA HIS A 142 9.41 4.06 24.99
C HIS A 142 10.00 5.21 24.18
N GLY A 143 9.13 6.04 23.62
CA GLY A 143 9.49 7.23 22.87
C GLY A 143 8.96 7.24 21.45
N HIS A 144 8.79 8.43 20.97
CA HIS A 144 8.30 8.76 19.64
C HIS A 144 9.26 8.31 18.51
N ASP A 145 10.59 8.43 18.76
CA ASP A 145 11.62 8.27 17.72
C ASP A 145 11.76 6.82 17.20
N VAL A 146 11.34 5.82 17.99
CA VAL A 146 11.36 4.41 17.54
C VAL A 146 10.42 4.23 16.35
N ALA A 147 9.15 4.60 16.52
CA ALA A 147 8.15 4.47 15.46
C ALA A 147 8.42 5.42 14.28
N LEU A 148 8.91 6.64 14.56
CA LEU A 148 9.32 7.59 13.53
C LEU A 148 10.47 7.04 12.68
N GLY A 149 11.49 6.44 13.31
CA GLY A 149 12.64 5.84 12.62
C GLY A 149 12.24 4.71 11.69
N ASP A 150 11.31 3.84 12.13
CA ASP A 150 10.76 2.76 11.30
C ASP A 150 10.01 3.32 10.07
N MET A 151 9.20 4.35 10.28
CA MET A 151 8.45 4.98 9.19
C MET A 151 9.36 5.70 8.19
N VAL A 152 10.38 6.41 8.67
CA VAL A 152 11.41 7.03 7.83
C VAL A 152 12.15 5.96 7.02
N ARG A 153 12.50 4.83 7.63
CA ARG A 153 13.11 3.69 6.94
C ARG A 153 12.19 3.15 5.83
N ALA A 154 10.90 2.96 6.14
CA ALA A 154 9.93 2.51 5.14
C ALA A 154 9.83 3.49 3.96
N ILE A 155 9.78 4.80 4.22
CA ILE A 155 9.76 5.84 3.18
C ILE A 155 11.04 5.80 2.34
N ARG A 156 12.22 5.73 2.95
CA ARG A 156 13.51 5.67 2.23
C ARG A 156 13.68 4.39 1.42
N THR A 157 13.10 3.28 1.88
CA THR A 157 13.12 1.99 1.17
C THR A 157 12.14 1.97 0.02
N PHE A 158 10.88 2.28 0.29
CA PHE A 158 9.80 2.22 -0.71
C PHE A 158 9.84 3.41 -1.68
N ARG A 159 10.32 4.59 -1.26
CA ARG A 159 10.44 5.83 -2.05
C ARG A 159 9.11 6.29 -2.65
N PRO A 160 8.07 6.54 -1.85
CA PRO A 160 6.78 6.99 -2.37
C PRO A 160 6.86 8.42 -2.90
N ASP A 161 6.09 8.72 -3.94
CA ASP A 161 5.84 10.09 -4.40
C ASP A 161 4.86 10.80 -3.45
N VAL A 162 3.90 10.04 -2.93
CA VAL A 162 2.81 10.53 -2.08
C VAL A 162 2.72 9.73 -0.79
N LEU A 163 2.57 10.45 0.34
CA LEU A 163 2.19 9.88 1.63
C LEU A 163 0.73 10.19 1.93
N VAL A 164 0.05 9.23 2.55
CA VAL A 164 -1.34 9.37 3.02
C VAL A 164 -1.43 8.91 4.47
N ALA A 165 -1.66 9.85 5.39
CA ALA A 165 -2.05 9.52 6.75
C ALA A 165 -3.55 9.18 6.76
N ARG A 166 -3.91 8.01 7.29
CA ARG A 166 -5.31 7.58 7.38
C ARG A 166 -6.13 8.45 8.33
N PHE A 167 -5.50 8.91 9.40
CA PHE A 167 -6.09 9.68 10.49
C PHE A 167 -5.65 11.14 10.47
N SER A 168 -6.29 11.98 11.29
CA SER A 168 -6.06 13.42 11.32
C SER A 168 -4.94 13.88 12.27
N GLY A 169 -4.53 13.04 13.20
CA GLY A 169 -3.60 13.40 14.29
C GLY A 169 -4.27 14.21 15.41
N THR A 170 -5.59 14.31 15.42
CA THR A 170 -6.35 15.10 16.39
C THR A 170 -7.20 14.21 17.31
N PRO A 171 -7.72 14.75 18.43
CA PRO A 171 -8.64 13.99 19.31
C PRO A 171 -9.90 13.45 18.61
N ARG A 172 -10.24 13.93 17.40
CA ARG A 172 -11.33 13.36 16.57
C ARG A 172 -11.10 11.89 16.20
N ASP A 173 -9.85 11.47 16.14
CA ASP A 173 -9.49 10.09 15.81
C ASP A 173 -9.87 9.09 16.92
N GLY A 174 -10.22 9.57 18.12
CA GLY A 174 -10.80 8.80 19.22
C GLY A 174 -9.84 7.87 19.95
N HIS A 175 -8.71 7.48 19.32
CA HIS A 175 -7.71 6.55 19.85
C HIS A 175 -6.31 7.15 19.73
N GLY A 176 -5.49 6.97 20.76
CA GLY A 176 -4.14 7.53 20.78
C GLY A 176 -3.22 6.96 19.70
N HIS A 177 -3.32 5.67 19.37
CA HIS A 177 -2.57 5.05 18.27
C HIS A 177 -2.95 5.67 16.91
N HIS A 178 -4.24 5.98 16.67
CA HIS A 178 -4.69 6.66 15.46
C HIS A 178 -4.07 8.06 15.36
N GLN A 179 -4.13 8.84 16.46
CA GLN A 179 -3.51 10.15 16.52
C GLN A 179 -1.99 10.07 16.29
N ALA A 180 -1.32 9.11 16.96
CA ALA A 180 0.12 8.91 16.86
C ALA A 180 0.55 8.53 15.44
N SER A 181 -0.15 7.62 14.77
CA SER A 181 0.17 7.22 13.39
C SER A 181 0.13 8.39 12.41
N ALA A 182 -0.86 9.27 12.56
CA ALA A 182 -0.97 10.47 11.72
C ALA A 182 0.12 11.50 12.01
N LEU A 183 0.40 11.79 13.29
CA LEU A 183 1.46 12.72 13.67
C LEU A 183 2.83 12.26 13.20
N LEU A 184 3.12 10.96 13.33
CA LEU A 184 4.35 10.35 12.81
C LEU A 184 4.43 10.48 11.28
N THR A 185 3.34 10.30 10.56
CA THR A 185 3.32 10.42 9.10
C THR A 185 3.61 11.86 8.66
N ILE A 186 3.03 12.84 9.37
CA ILE A 186 3.25 14.26 9.10
C ILE A 186 4.73 14.63 9.32
N GLU A 187 5.33 14.13 10.40
CA GLU A 187 6.74 14.40 10.69
C GLU A 187 7.66 13.64 9.73
N ALA A 188 7.39 12.38 9.47
CA ALA A 188 8.18 11.52 8.59
C ALA A 188 8.27 12.07 7.15
N PHE A 189 7.26 12.82 6.69
CA PHE A 189 7.25 13.45 5.37
C PHE A 189 8.49 14.32 5.12
N ARG A 190 8.89 15.12 6.12
CA ARG A 190 10.11 15.96 6.03
C ARG A 190 11.36 15.22 6.52
N ALA A 191 11.23 14.42 7.57
CA ALA A 191 12.35 13.71 8.17
C ALA A 191 13.01 12.72 7.21
N ALA A 192 12.25 12.06 6.35
CA ALA A 192 12.79 11.10 5.38
C ALA A 192 13.68 11.75 4.31
N GLY A 193 13.41 13.03 3.97
CA GLY A 193 14.22 13.82 3.06
C GLY A 193 15.48 14.42 3.67
N ASP A 194 15.60 14.42 5.00
CA ASP A 194 16.76 14.97 5.70
C ASP A 194 17.77 13.87 6.06
N PRO A 195 18.97 13.85 5.45
CA PRO A 195 19.98 12.83 5.76
C PRO A 195 20.54 12.94 7.17
N ALA A 196 20.37 14.07 7.87
CA ALA A 196 20.78 14.24 9.27
C ALA A 196 19.80 13.58 10.25
N LYS A 197 18.58 13.27 9.82
CA LYS A 197 17.61 12.48 10.59
C LYS A 197 17.87 10.99 10.36
N PHE A 198 18.02 10.24 11.46
CA PHE A 198 18.34 8.81 11.41
C PHE A 198 19.55 8.49 10.51
N PRO A 199 20.75 9.09 10.82
CA PRO A 199 21.95 8.96 9.97
C PRO A 199 22.44 7.51 9.87
N GLU A 200 22.13 6.66 10.83
CA GLU A 200 22.43 5.23 10.78
C GLU A 200 21.83 4.55 9.56
N GLN A 201 20.62 4.94 9.14
CA GLN A 201 19.96 4.41 7.93
C GLN A 201 20.72 4.82 6.66
N ILE A 202 21.29 6.02 6.62
CA ILE A 202 22.13 6.49 5.50
C ILE A 202 23.45 5.71 5.49
N ASN A 203 24.05 5.47 6.65
CA ASN A 203 25.27 4.68 6.77
C ASN A 203 25.09 3.21 6.37
N GLU A 204 23.88 2.67 6.51
CA GLU A 204 23.48 1.35 6.02
C GLU A 204 23.25 1.30 4.49
N GLY A 205 23.31 2.43 3.80
CA GLY A 205 23.17 2.53 2.34
C GLY A 205 21.81 3.00 1.85
N LEU A 206 20.87 3.35 2.74
CA LEU A 206 19.62 4.00 2.31
C LEU A 206 19.92 5.43 1.85
N VAL A 207 19.11 5.92 0.92
CA VAL A 207 19.20 7.30 0.40
C VAL A 207 18.06 8.12 0.98
N ALA A 208 18.35 9.36 1.39
CA ALA A 208 17.31 10.31 1.79
C ALA A 208 16.29 10.47 0.66
N TRP A 209 15.02 10.40 1.02
CA TRP A 209 13.93 10.46 0.05
C TRP A 209 12.86 11.45 0.49
N GLN A 210 12.61 12.49 -0.32
CA GLN A 210 11.57 13.46 -0.06
C GLN A 210 10.32 13.15 -0.92
N PRO A 211 9.25 12.62 -0.32
CA PRO A 211 7.95 12.51 -1.00
C PRO A 211 7.49 13.90 -1.48
N LYS A 212 6.67 13.95 -2.50
CA LYS A 212 6.24 15.22 -3.12
C LYS A 212 5.04 15.83 -2.42
N LYS A 213 4.12 14.99 -1.95
CA LYS A 213 2.88 15.42 -1.29
C LYS A 213 2.56 14.54 -0.09
N LEU A 214 1.93 15.17 0.89
CA LEU A 214 1.34 14.53 2.06
C LEU A 214 -0.14 14.86 2.14
N TYR A 215 -0.97 13.84 2.20
CA TYR A 215 -2.39 13.98 2.45
C TYR A 215 -2.77 13.40 3.81
N VAL A 216 -3.81 13.98 4.39
CA VAL A 216 -4.44 13.50 5.63
C VAL A 216 -5.87 13.10 5.30
N GLY A 217 -6.27 11.91 5.71
CA GLY A 217 -7.62 11.43 5.54
C GLY A 217 -8.61 12.30 6.32
N ASN A 218 -9.68 12.68 5.67
CA ASN A 218 -10.84 13.28 6.31
C ASN A 218 -12.06 12.41 6.02
N PRO A 219 -12.09 11.17 6.57
CA PRO A 219 -13.23 10.31 6.34
C PRO A 219 -14.47 10.98 6.92
N PRO A 220 -15.57 11.13 6.13
CA PRO A 220 -16.85 11.33 6.73
C PRO A 220 -17.01 10.22 7.77
N ARG A 221 -17.55 10.54 8.95
CA ARG A 221 -17.73 9.53 10.00
C ARG A 221 -18.24 8.25 9.36
N MET A 222 -17.51 7.18 9.49
CA MET A 222 -17.51 5.98 8.63
C MET A 222 -18.90 5.38 8.35
N PHE A 223 -19.93 5.78 9.09
CA PHE A 223 -21.30 5.28 9.00
C PHE A 223 -22.37 6.39 8.85
N GLN A 224 -21.99 7.65 8.73
CA GLN A 224 -22.96 8.77 8.71
C GLN A 224 -23.00 9.49 7.36
N GLY A 225 -22.87 8.83 6.24
CA GLY A 225 -23.18 9.33 4.89
C GLY A 225 -23.33 10.85 4.76
N GLY A 226 -22.37 11.64 5.27
CA GLY A 226 -22.40 13.09 5.26
C GLY A 226 -21.59 13.65 4.11
N ASN A 227 -22.08 14.73 3.49
CA ASN A 227 -21.26 15.51 2.57
C ASN A 227 -20.10 16.14 3.35
N VAL A 228 -18.88 15.95 2.86
CA VAL A 228 -17.71 16.71 3.28
C VAL A 228 -17.79 18.07 2.60
N ALA A 229 -17.60 19.16 3.36
CA ALA A 229 -17.61 20.49 2.78
C ALA A 229 -16.43 20.68 1.81
N ASP A 230 -16.61 21.48 0.77
CA ASP A 230 -15.60 21.66 -0.28
C ASP A 230 -14.26 22.20 0.26
N GLU A 231 -14.28 22.98 1.30
CA GLU A 231 -13.08 23.48 1.97
C GLU A 231 -12.34 22.42 2.80
N ASP A 232 -12.97 21.29 3.11
CA ASP A 232 -12.45 20.27 3.99
C ASP A 232 -11.66 19.18 3.26
N TYR A 233 -11.62 19.18 1.93
CA TYR A 233 -10.83 18.22 1.17
C TYR A 233 -10.07 18.90 0.01
N THR A 234 -9.04 18.22 -0.47
CA THR A 234 -8.31 18.59 -1.69
C THR A 234 -8.54 17.56 -2.79
N VAL A 235 -8.55 16.29 -2.44
CA VAL A 235 -8.81 15.16 -3.34
C VAL A 235 -10.08 14.44 -2.91
N LYS A 236 -10.92 14.11 -3.89
CA LYS A 236 -12.14 13.33 -3.75
C LYS A 236 -12.12 12.19 -4.77
N LEU A 237 -11.99 10.95 -4.30
CA LEU A 237 -11.89 9.78 -5.16
C LEU A 237 -13.19 8.97 -5.15
N ASN A 238 -13.67 8.58 -6.34
CA ASN A 238 -14.82 7.69 -6.47
C ASN A 238 -14.38 6.22 -6.37
N ILE A 239 -14.30 5.70 -5.15
CA ILE A 239 -13.97 4.29 -4.89
C ILE A 239 -15.13 3.32 -5.17
N GLY A 240 -16.33 3.84 -5.46
CA GLY A 240 -17.50 3.08 -5.88
C GLY A 240 -17.58 2.86 -7.39
N GLU A 241 -16.59 3.30 -8.16
CA GLU A 241 -16.50 3.07 -9.60
C GLU A 241 -16.37 1.58 -9.90
N TYR A 242 -17.10 1.12 -10.94
CA TYR A 242 -17.07 -0.27 -11.39
C TYR A 242 -15.81 -0.56 -12.20
N SER A 243 -15.11 -1.60 -11.84
CA SER A 243 -13.96 -2.13 -12.60
C SER A 243 -14.38 -3.35 -13.43
N PRO A 244 -14.30 -3.29 -14.77
CA PRO A 244 -14.58 -4.46 -15.60
C PRO A 244 -13.63 -5.63 -15.37
N LEU A 245 -12.39 -5.36 -14.92
CA LEU A 245 -11.40 -6.40 -14.64
C LEU A 245 -11.68 -7.12 -13.32
N LEU A 246 -12.30 -6.45 -12.34
CA LEU A 246 -12.66 -7.02 -11.05
C LEU A 246 -14.12 -7.52 -11.03
N GLY A 247 -14.95 -7.16 -12.01
CA GLY A 247 -16.38 -7.52 -12.06
C GLY A 247 -17.25 -6.82 -11.01
N MET A 248 -16.70 -5.88 -10.26
CA MET A 248 -17.38 -5.11 -9.20
C MET A 248 -16.70 -3.76 -8.97
N SER A 249 -17.22 -2.95 -8.04
CA SER A 249 -16.56 -1.68 -7.69
C SER A 249 -15.32 -1.92 -6.83
N TYR A 250 -14.39 -0.95 -6.84
CA TYR A 250 -13.17 -1.02 -6.01
C TYR A 250 -13.49 -1.20 -4.52
N THR A 251 -14.52 -0.51 -4.01
CA THR A 251 -14.97 -0.71 -2.62
C THR A 251 -15.52 -2.11 -2.38
N GLN A 252 -16.32 -2.65 -3.29
CA GLN A 252 -16.87 -4.00 -3.13
C GLN A 252 -15.76 -5.05 -3.11
N PHE A 253 -14.79 -4.95 -4.01
CA PHE A 253 -13.65 -5.85 -4.06
C PHE A 253 -12.76 -5.73 -2.80
N ALA A 254 -12.53 -4.51 -2.34
CA ALA A 254 -11.80 -4.26 -1.09
C ALA A 254 -12.51 -4.87 0.13
N LEU A 255 -13.85 -4.82 0.18
CA LEU A 255 -14.61 -5.43 1.28
C LEU A 255 -14.56 -6.97 1.27
N GLU A 256 -14.33 -7.61 0.14
CA GLU A 256 -14.03 -9.04 0.11
C GLU A 256 -12.67 -9.31 0.77
N GLY A 257 -11.67 -8.48 0.52
CA GLY A 257 -10.39 -8.51 1.23
C GLY A 257 -10.54 -8.28 2.73
N LEU A 258 -11.21 -7.20 3.12
CA LEU A 258 -11.46 -6.86 4.53
C LEU A 258 -12.18 -7.99 5.28
N ALA A 259 -13.02 -8.78 4.59
CA ALA A 259 -13.71 -9.90 5.19
C ALA A 259 -12.79 -11.01 5.73
N HIS A 260 -11.52 -11.05 5.29
CA HIS A 260 -10.51 -11.96 5.82
C HIS A 260 -10.00 -11.55 7.21
N GLN A 261 -10.25 -10.32 7.64
CA GLN A 261 -9.91 -9.85 9.00
C GLN A 261 -10.98 -10.33 10.00
N THR A 262 -11.12 -11.64 10.11
CA THR A 262 -12.19 -12.30 10.83
C THR A 262 -12.14 -12.03 12.34
N SER A 263 -10.93 -11.93 12.91
CA SER A 263 -10.74 -11.59 14.33
C SER A 263 -11.40 -10.26 14.69
N GLN A 264 -11.57 -9.35 13.72
CA GLN A 264 -12.21 -8.05 13.88
C GLN A 264 -13.71 -8.06 13.53
N GLY A 265 -14.23 -9.19 13.03
CA GLY A 265 -15.64 -9.37 12.71
C GLY A 265 -16.11 -8.58 11.49
N THR A 266 -15.25 -8.36 10.52
CA THR A 266 -15.51 -7.54 9.33
C THR A 266 -16.26 -8.27 8.22
N GLY A 267 -16.37 -9.59 8.27
CA GLY A 267 -16.92 -10.46 7.21
C GLY A 267 -18.37 -10.21 6.79
N GLY A 268 -19.13 -9.44 7.59
CA GLY A 268 -20.55 -9.12 7.30
C GLY A 268 -20.77 -7.80 6.56
N ILE A 269 -19.72 -7.01 6.33
CA ILE A 269 -19.85 -5.69 5.72
C ILE A 269 -20.14 -5.83 4.23
N ARG A 270 -21.21 -5.22 3.74
CA ARG A 270 -21.59 -5.18 2.33
C ARG A 270 -22.06 -3.78 1.96
N VAL A 271 -21.78 -3.38 0.73
CA VAL A 271 -22.24 -2.10 0.19
C VAL A 271 -22.90 -2.31 -1.17
N PRO A 272 -23.98 -1.55 -1.47
CA PRO A 272 -24.58 -1.60 -2.78
C PRO A 272 -23.65 -1.01 -3.84
N PRO A 273 -23.78 -1.40 -5.12
CA PRO A 273 -23.14 -0.71 -6.25
C PRO A 273 -23.53 0.76 -6.31
N GLY A 274 -22.63 1.58 -6.83
CA GLY A 274 -22.88 3.00 -7.06
C GLY A 274 -21.76 3.89 -6.53
N PRO A 275 -21.81 5.20 -6.84
CA PRO A 275 -20.78 6.14 -6.45
C PRO A 275 -20.56 6.15 -4.92
N ARG A 276 -19.31 6.07 -4.52
CA ARG A 276 -18.86 6.14 -3.13
C ARG A 276 -17.55 6.90 -3.10
N TYR A 277 -17.46 7.90 -2.24
CA TYR A 277 -16.31 8.78 -2.24
C TYR A 277 -15.52 8.69 -0.95
N THR A 278 -14.18 8.76 -1.09
CA THR A 278 -13.25 9.02 0.00
C THR A 278 -12.60 10.38 -0.21
N TYR A 279 -12.19 11.03 0.88
CA TYR A 279 -11.76 12.42 0.89
C TYR A 279 -10.45 12.59 1.62
N TYR A 280 -9.55 13.39 1.03
CA TYR A 280 -8.23 13.66 1.57
C TYR A 280 -7.90 15.15 1.48
N LYS A 281 -7.26 15.68 2.51
CA LYS A 281 -6.79 17.06 2.56
C LYS A 281 -5.29 17.08 2.35
N LEU A 282 -4.81 17.93 1.42
CA LEU A 282 -3.39 18.19 1.28
C LEU A 282 -2.87 18.90 2.54
N ALA A 283 -1.98 18.24 3.27
CA ALA A 283 -1.38 18.75 4.50
C ALA A 283 -0.04 19.43 4.24
N ASP A 284 0.78 18.87 3.35
CA ASP A 284 2.08 19.44 2.98
C ASP A 284 2.47 19.05 1.54
N SER A 285 3.31 19.88 0.90
CA SER A 285 3.81 19.64 -0.45
C SER A 285 5.14 20.34 -0.67
N VAL A 286 6.04 19.71 -1.44
CA VAL A 286 7.26 20.34 -1.94
C VAL A 286 7.10 20.86 -3.37
N LEU A 287 5.93 20.65 -3.97
CA LEU A 287 5.60 21.16 -5.29
C LEU A 287 5.13 22.61 -5.21
N PRO A 288 5.31 23.40 -6.29
CA PRO A 288 4.71 24.73 -6.38
C PRO A 288 3.19 24.62 -6.22
N LYS A 289 2.61 25.54 -5.43
CA LYS A 289 1.15 25.60 -5.30
C LYS A 289 0.53 26.02 -6.62
N PRO A 290 -0.48 25.28 -7.13
CA PRO A 290 -1.22 25.71 -8.30
C PRO A 290 -1.91 27.06 -8.02
N ALA A 291 -1.89 27.97 -8.98
CA ALA A 291 -2.60 29.22 -8.88
C ALA A 291 -4.11 28.95 -8.98
N GLY A 292 -4.87 29.25 -7.91
CA GLY A 292 -6.33 29.41 -7.97
C GLY A 292 -7.19 28.16 -7.82
N ASN A 293 -6.67 26.95 -7.81
CA ASN A 293 -7.48 25.74 -7.58
C ASN A 293 -7.15 25.09 -6.23
N THR A 294 -8.19 24.85 -5.42
CA THR A 294 -8.05 24.16 -4.13
C THR A 294 -8.28 22.65 -4.22
N HIS A 295 -8.83 22.17 -5.35
CA HIS A 295 -9.13 20.76 -5.59
C HIS A 295 -8.19 20.17 -6.64
N GLU A 296 -7.79 18.95 -6.43
CA GLU A 296 -7.01 18.10 -7.31
C GLU A 296 -7.86 16.91 -7.75
N GLN A 297 -7.63 16.43 -8.98
CA GLN A 297 -8.34 15.29 -9.54
C GLN A 297 -7.82 13.96 -8.94
N ASP A 298 -6.52 13.97 -8.58
CA ASP A 298 -5.79 12.79 -8.16
C ASP A 298 -4.69 13.16 -7.15
N PHE A 299 -4.21 12.19 -6.40
CA PHE A 299 -3.04 12.34 -5.53
C PHE A 299 -1.78 12.78 -6.28
N PHE A 300 -1.65 12.39 -7.56
CA PHE A 300 -0.47 12.63 -8.37
C PHE A 300 -0.55 13.90 -9.22
N ASP A 301 -1.57 14.72 -9.08
CA ASP A 301 -1.66 16.01 -9.80
C ASP A 301 -0.38 16.82 -9.59
N GLY A 302 0.23 17.26 -10.73
CA GLY A 302 1.52 17.97 -10.71
C GLY A 302 2.76 17.08 -10.57
N ILE A 303 2.62 15.75 -10.53
CA ILE A 303 3.70 14.78 -10.55
C ILE A 303 3.65 14.01 -11.86
N ASP A 304 4.70 14.11 -12.69
CA ASP A 304 4.81 13.28 -13.88
C ASP A 304 5.15 11.84 -13.49
N THR A 305 4.15 10.96 -13.52
CA THR A 305 4.28 9.54 -13.19
C THR A 305 4.53 8.65 -14.40
N SER A 306 4.77 9.22 -15.59
CA SER A 306 5.18 8.46 -16.78
C SER A 306 6.56 7.83 -16.60
N LEU A 307 6.90 6.86 -17.43
CA LEU A 307 8.25 6.30 -17.47
C LEU A 307 9.29 7.38 -17.80
N ALA A 308 8.98 8.29 -18.72
CA ALA A 308 9.84 9.40 -19.05
C ALA A 308 10.06 10.37 -17.87
N GLY A 309 9.00 10.62 -17.07
CA GLY A 309 9.05 11.46 -15.88
C GLY A 309 9.95 10.91 -14.77
N LEU A 310 10.28 9.62 -14.80
CA LEU A 310 11.16 8.99 -13.82
C LEU A 310 12.53 9.67 -13.75
N ALA A 311 13.12 10.03 -14.89
CA ALA A 311 14.41 10.71 -14.94
C ALA A 311 14.41 12.02 -14.14
N THR A 312 13.37 12.82 -14.28
CA THR A 312 13.20 14.09 -13.55
C THR A 312 12.98 13.86 -12.06
N ARG A 313 12.17 12.85 -11.68
CA ARG A 313 11.86 12.55 -10.27
C ARG A 313 13.04 12.01 -9.50
N LEU A 314 13.99 11.35 -10.17
CA LEU A 314 15.22 10.86 -9.55
C LEU A 314 16.30 11.94 -9.36
N GLY A 315 15.97 13.23 -9.55
CA GLY A 315 16.85 14.35 -9.23
C GLY A 315 17.77 14.78 -10.36
N GLY A 316 17.43 14.47 -11.61
CA GLY A 316 18.17 14.97 -12.77
C GLY A 316 19.55 14.33 -12.97
N GLU A 317 19.75 13.12 -12.45
CA GLU A 317 21.00 12.34 -12.69
C GLU A 317 21.12 11.84 -14.14
N GLU A 318 20.33 12.37 -15.06
CA GLU A 318 20.37 12.08 -16.49
C GLU A 318 21.79 12.19 -17.08
N SER A 319 22.60 13.12 -16.55
CA SER A 319 23.99 13.28 -16.96
C SER A 319 24.91 12.10 -16.59
N ARG A 320 24.48 11.26 -15.63
CA ARG A 320 25.27 10.08 -15.18
C ARG A 320 24.93 8.81 -15.95
N VAL A 321 23.77 8.78 -16.60
CA VAL A 321 23.30 7.64 -17.38
C VAL A 321 23.03 8.10 -18.81
N PRO A 322 23.96 7.85 -19.74
CA PRO A 322 23.76 8.21 -21.15
C PRO A 322 22.48 7.54 -21.70
N ASN A 323 21.70 8.30 -22.47
CA ASN A 323 20.47 7.84 -23.13
C ASN A 323 19.32 7.42 -22.18
N LEU A 324 19.36 7.78 -20.89
CA LEU A 324 18.30 7.43 -19.96
C LEU A 324 16.90 7.85 -20.48
N LEU A 325 16.69 9.13 -20.71
CA LEU A 325 15.39 9.66 -21.15
C LEU A 325 14.96 9.11 -22.54
N PRO A 326 15.80 9.11 -23.59
CA PRO A 326 15.42 8.49 -24.86
C PRO A 326 15.03 7.03 -24.75
N THR A 327 15.73 6.23 -23.94
CA THR A 327 15.40 4.81 -23.72
C THR A 327 14.08 4.66 -22.95
N LEU A 328 13.84 5.44 -21.90
CA LEU A 328 12.57 5.41 -21.16
C LEU A 328 11.39 5.79 -22.07
N MET A 329 11.56 6.78 -22.95
CA MET A 329 10.54 7.13 -23.95
C MET A 329 10.31 6.01 -24.97
N LEU A 330 11.34 5.26 -25.35
CA LEU A 330 11.20 4.09 -26.23
C LEU A 330 10.44 2.97 -25.53
N VAL A 331 10.80 2.67 -24.28
CA VAL A 331 10.08 1.69 -23.46
C VAL A 331 8.61 2.08 -23.30
N GLN A 332 8.30 3.37 -23.03
CA GLN A 332 6.93 3.86 -22.96
C GLN A 332 6.14 3.54 -24.25
N ARG A 333 6.73 3.80 -25.43
CA ARG A 333 6.06 3.48 -26.71
C ARG A 333 5.77 2.00 -26.87
N HIS A 334 6.70 1.12 -26.46
CA HIS A 334 6.46 -0.33 -26.48
C HIS A 334 5.35 -0.74 -25.53
N VAL A 335 5.26 -0.16 -24.33
CA VAL A 335 4.18 -0.41 -23.38
C VAL A 335 2.83 0.06 -23.92
N ASP A 336 2.79 1.23 -24.54
CA ASP A 336 1.57 1.77 -25.16
C ASP A 336 1.11 0.88 -26.32
N ALA A 337 2.01 0.52 -27.23
CA ALA A 337 1.71 -0.37 -28.36
C ALA A 337 1.27 -1.78 -27.88
N ALA A 338 1.91 -2.33 -26.85
CA ALA A 338 1.50 -3.58 -26.21
C ALA A 338 0.07 -3.49 -25.65
N SER A 339 -0.25 -2.35 -25.01
CA SER A 339 -1.60 -2.13 -24.46
C SER A 339 -2.67 -1.99 -25.54
N GLU A 340 -2.34 -1.37 -26.66
CA GLU A 340 -3.23 -1.25 -27.81
C GLU A 340 -3.45 -2.59 -28.51
N ALA A 341 -2.40 -3.42 -28.61
CA ALA A 341 -2.50 -4.76 -29.20
C ALA A 341 -3.24 -5.76 -28.32
N PHE A 342 -3.26 -5.57 -27.00
CA PHE A 342 -3.88 -6.48 -26.05
C PHE A 342 -5.41 -6.55 -26.21
N SER A 343 -5.95 -7.75 -26.17
CA SER A 343 -7.39 -7.99 -25.96
C SER A 343 -7.60 -9.24 -25.11
N LEU A 344 -8.76 -9.36 -24.46
CA LEU A 344 -9.11 -10.57 -23.70
C LEU A 344 -9.28 -11.81 -24.60
N GLN A 345 -9.58 -11.61 -25.90
CA GLN A 345 -9.71 -12.68 -26.90
C GLN A 345 -8.36 -13.13 -27.45
N ASP A 346 -7.39 -12.24 -27.54
CA ASP A 346 -6.01 -12.53 -27.95
C ASP A 346 -5.01 -11.80 -27.04
N PRO A 347 -4.78 -12.31 -25.83
CA PRO A 347 -3.83 -11.69 -24.93
C PRO A 347 -2.37 -11.83 -25.40
N SER A 348 -2.09 -12.75 -26.33
CA SER A 348 -0.74 -12.95 -26.85
C SER A 348 -0.29 -11.88 -27.84
N ALA A 349 -1.21 -11.12 -28.43
CA ALA A 349 -0.90 -10.07 -29.40
C ALA A 349 0.04 -8.97 -28.86
N CYS A 350 0.06 -8.73 -27.55
CA CYS A 350 0.97 -7.76 -26.92
C CYS A 350 2.41 -8.27 -26.75
N ALA A 351 2.67 -9.56 -26.88
CA ALA A 351 3.98 -10.16 -26.56
C ALA A 351 5.16 -9.61 -27.37
N PRO A 352 5.07 -9.34 -28.69
CA PRO A 352 6.20 -8.78 -29.45
C PRO A 352 6.68 -7.43 -28.90
N GLU A 353 5.75 -6.55 -28.56
CA GLU A 353 6.05 -5.23 -28.02
C GLU A 353 6.63 -5.31 -26.59
N LEU A 354 6.09 -6.18 -25.75
CA LEU A 354 6.65 -6.42 -24.40
C LEU A 354 8.07 -6.98 -24.45
N LEU A 355 8.38 -7.87 -25.40
CA LEU A 355 9.73 -8.39 -25.60
C LEU A 355 10.70 -7.30 -26.07
N SER A 356 10.25 -6.41 -26.97
CA SER A 356 11.04 -5.26 -27.41
C SER A 356 11.31 -4.31 -26.24
N GLY A 357 10.31 -3.92 -25.48
CA GLY A 357 10.47 -3.10 -24.29
C GLY A 357 11.38 -3.71 -23.23
N LEU A 358 11.28 -5.03 -22.99
CA LEU A 358 12.17 -5.74 -22.07
C LEU A 358 13.63 -5.68 -22.51
N LYS A 359 13.91 -5.79 -23.81
CA LYS A 359 15.25 -5.65 -24.34
C LYS A 359 15.85 -4.27 -24.04
N GLU A 360 15.09 -3.20 -24.32
CA GLU A 360 15.53 -1.82 -24.04
C GLU A 360 15.80 -1.60 -22.55
N VAL A 361 14.91 -2.06 -21.67
CA VAL A 361 15.11 -1.96 -20.20
C VAL A 361 16.35 -2.73 -19.76
N THR A 362 16.60 -3.92 -20.32
CA THR A 362 17.75 -4.75 -19.97
C THR A 362 19.06 -4.08 -20.39
N GLU A 363 19.10 -3.45 -21.55
CA GLU A 363 20.25 -2.68 -22.03
C GLU A 363 20.49 -1.45 -21.14
N LEU A 364 19.44 -0.72 -20.80
CA LEU A 364 19.51 0.43 -19.89
C LEU A 364 20.06 0.05 -18.52
N ILE A 365 19.58 -1.04 -17.91
CA ILE A 365 20.10 -1.53 -16.62
C ILE A 365 21.59 -1.84 -16.70
N ARG A 366 22.04 -2.44 -17.79
CA ARG A 366 23.47 -2.72 -18.02
C ARG A 366 24.30 -1.43 -18.11
N ASP A 367 23.80 -0.43 -18.81
CA ASP A 367 24.46 0.87 -18.96
C ASP A 367 24.57 1.60 -17.62
N VAL A 368 23.50 1.59 -16.81
CA VAL A 368 23.49 2.15 -15.44
C VAL A 368 24.54 1.45 -14.58
N ALA A 369 24.54 0.11 -14.54
CA ALA A 369 25.48 -0.67 -13.74
C ALA A 369 26.93 -0.41 -14.16
N THR A 370 27.20 -0.32 -15.46
CA THR A 370 28.54 -0.05 -16.00
C THR A 370 29.01 1.37 -15.63
N SER A 371 28.12 2.35 -15.70
CA SER A 371 28.42 3.73 -15.33
C SER A 371 28.77 3.87 -13.86
N GLN A 372 28.04 3.18 -12.98
CA GLN A 372 28.31 3.17 -11.54
C GLN A 372 29.66 2.51 -11.21
N LEU A 373 29.96 1.35 -11.81
CA LEU A 373 31.25 0.67 -11.61
C LEU A 373 32.43 1.53 -12.09
N SER A 374 32.27 2.27 -13.18
CA SER A 374 33.30 3.18 -13.69
C SER A 374 33.53 4.38 -12.79
N ALA A 375 32.52 4.85 -12.07
CA ALA A 375 32.61 5.95 -11.12
C ALA A 375 33.31 5.56 -9.81
N THR A 376 33.16 4.29 -9.38
CA THR A 376 33.80 3.76 -8.16
C THR A 376 35.26 3.33 -8.37
N ALA A 377 35.69 3.16 -9.63
CA ALA A 377 37.06 2.78 -9.98
C ALA A 377 38.01 3.99 -10.19
N LYS A 378 37.53 5.21 -10.08
CA LYS A 378 38.29 6.47 -10.12
C LYS A 378 38.42 7.06 -8.74
#